data_5ff78ec34318bb06af5273410c934dfa
#
_entry.id   5ff78ec34318bb06af5273410c934dfa
#
_cell.length_a   1.000
_cell.length_b   1.000
_cell.length_c   1.000
_cell.angle_alpha   90.00
_cell.angle_beta   90.00
_cell.angle_gamma   90.00
#
_symmetry.space_group_name_H-M   'P 1'
#
loop_
_entity.id
_entity.type
_entity.pdbx_description
1 polymer ?
#
loop_
_entity_poly.entity_id
_entity_poly.type
_entity_poly.pdbx_seq_one_letter_code
_entity_poly.pdbx_strand_id
1 'polypeptide(L)'
;RVRDHHVYAEIKSFETPIEEIKAAGYKGIIFTGGPNSVYDMTSPHYDKAILDLGIPVLGICYGCQLISWMSGGKVESCKKSEYGKIEITVSAESKLFKDVPDKNIVWMSHTDYVSEAPEGFVITSHSDDCPCASMENAEKKIYAVQFHPEVTHSEYGNVILKNFLYEVCGCKGDWVMDNFIENTVAKRSEERRVGKEC
;
A
#
# COMPACT_ATOMS: atom_id res chain seq x y z
N ARG A 1 1.00 -3.78 11.09
CA ARG A 1 -0.47 -3.68 10.94
C ARG A 1 -1.06 -4.85 10.15
N VAL A 2 -0.47 -5.28 9.02
CA VAL A 2 -1.01 -6.43 8.25
C VAL A 2 -1.15 -7.69 9.12
N ARG A 3 -0.14 -7.98 9.94
CA ARG A 3 -0.15 -9.13 10.88
C ARG A 3 -1.18 -8.99 11.99
N ASP A 4 -1.55 -7.77 12.38
CA ASP A 4 -2.63 -7.52 13.35
C ASP A 4 -4.00 -7.97 12.79
N HIS A 5 -4.11 -8.08 11.47
CA HIS A 5 -5.27 -8.63 10.77
C HIS A 5 -5.12 -10.13 10.45
N HIS A 6 -4.27 -10.86 11.14
CA HIS A 6 -4.04 -12.29 10.92
C HIS A 6 -3.70 -12.66 9.46
N VAL A 7 -2.93 -11.79 8.81
CA VAL A 7 -2.40 -12.00 7.46
C VAL A 7 -0.88 -11.98 7.52
N TYR A 8 -0.24 -13.00 6.95
CA TYR A 8 1.21 -13.02 6.84
C TYR A 8 1.70 -11.88 5.94
N ALA A 9 2.76 -11.22 6.36
CA ALA A 9 3.44 -10.21 5.56
C ALA A 9 4.94 -10.29 5.76
N GLU A 10 5.67 -10.07 4.69
CA GLU A 10 7.12 -9.90 4.71
C GLU A 10 7.52 -8.60 4.01
N ILE A 11 8.67 -8.08 4.38
CA ILE A 11 9.23 -6.86 3.79
C ILE A 11 10.23 -7.29 2.72
N LYS A 12 10.09 -6.71 1.53
CA LYS A 12 11.02 -6.87 0.41
C LYS A 12 11.68 -5.54 0.08
N SER A 13 12.94 -5.59 -0.36
CA SER A 13 13.61 -4.42 -0.92
C SER A 13 12.96 -4.00 -2.23
N PHE A 14 13.00 -2.70 -2.54
CA PHE A 14 12.62 -2.19 -3.86
C PHE A 14 13.52 -2.70 -5.00
N GLU A 15 14.66 -3.29 -4.66
CA GLU A 15 15.58 -3.94 -5.61
C GLU A 15 15.18 -5.41 -5.89
N THR A 16 14.16 -5.95 -5.22
CA THR A 16 13.74 -7.35 -5.43
C THR A 16 13.28 -7.54 -6.87
N PRO A 17 13.81 -8.50 -7.62
CA PRO A 17 13.42 -8.74 -9.00
C PRO A 17 11.92 -9.07 -9.10
N ILE A 18 11.26 -8.54 -10.15
CA ILE A 18 9.83 -8.75 -10.39
C ILE A 18 9.47 -10.24 -10.53
N GLU A 19 10.37 -11.04 -11.09
CA GLU A 19 10.18 -12.48 -11.26
C GLU A 19 10.14 -13.21 -9.91
N GLU A 20 10.87 -12.73 -8.90
CA GLU A 20 10.79 -13.26 -7.54
C GLU A 20 9.43 -12.95 -6.91
N ILE A 21 8.94 -11.71 -7.07
CA ILE A 21 7.62 -11.30 -6.60
C ILE A 21 6.53 -12.15 -7.24
N LYS A 22 6.61 -12.36 -8.55
CA LYS A 22 5.68 -13.18 -9.33
C LYS A 22 5.70 -14.65 -8.89
N ALA A 23 6.89 -15.21 -8.69
CA ALA A 23 7.06 -16.61 -8.27
C ALA A 23 6.60 -16.89 -6.84
N ALA A 24 6.65 -15.89 -5.96
CA ALA A 24 6.28 -16.03 -4.55
C ALA A 24 4.78 -16.25 -4.31
N GLY A 25 3.92 -15.93 -5.29
CA GLY A 25 2.47 -16.14 -5.19
C GLY A 25 1.77 -15.25 -4.16
N TYR A 26 2.26 -14.03 -3.98
CA TYR A 26 1.65 -13.06 -3.06
C TYR A 26 0.21 -12.74 -3.45
N LYS A 27 -0.65 -12.58 -2.44
CA LYS A 27 -2.06 -12.18 -2.61
C LYS A 27 -2.25 -10.68 -2.74
N GLY A 28 -1.25 -9.88 -2.36
CA GLY A 28 -1.27 -8.44 -2.45
C GLY A 28 0.13 -7.85 -2.26
N ILE A 29 0.31 -6.64 -2.74
CA ILE A 29 1.54 -5.87 -2.64
C ILE A 29 1.21 -4.52 -2.00
N ILE A 30 2.04 -4.05 -1.07
CA ILE A 30 1.92 -2.73 -0.48
C ILE A 30 3.20 -1.95 -0.76
N PHE A 31 3.11 -0.87 -1.51
CA PHE A 31 4.16 0.15 -1.60
C PHE A 31 4.01 1.10 -0.41
N THR A 32 5.01 1.10 0.45
CA THR A 32 5.00 1.88 1.68
C THR A 32 5.36 3.35 1.45
N GLY A 33 5.16 4.18 2.46
CA GLY A 33 5.62 5.55 2.50
C GLY A 33 7.15 5.68 2.51
N GLY A 34 7.63 6.88 2.21
CA GLY A 34 9.04 7.23 2.22
C GLY A 34 9.23 8.74 2.15
N PRO A 35 10.41 9.26 2.52
CA PRO A 35 10.68 10.69 2.60
C PRO A 35 11.06 11.34 1.26
N ASN A 36 11.15 10.56 0.19
CA ASN A 36 11.69 10.97 -1.09
C ASN A 36 10.60 11.52 -2.03
N SER A 37 11.01 12.25 -3.07
CA SER A 37 10.16 12.61 -4.20
C SER A 37 10.32 11.59 -5.34
N VAL A 38 9.26 11.30 -6.08
CA VAL A 38 9.30 10.41 -7.26
C VAL A 38 10.15 10.97 -8.40
N TYR A 39 10.50 12.26 -8.37
CA TYR A 39 11.36 12.91 -9.35
C TYR A 39 12.85 12.88 -8.98
N ASP A 40 13.18 12.43 -7.77
CA ASP A 40 14.56 12.28 -7.36
C ASP A 40 15.12 10.94 -7.90
N MET A 41 16.20 11.02 -8.67
CA MET A 41 16.88 9.87 -9.27
C MET A 41 17.40 8.85 -8.24
N THR A 42 17.58 9.27 -6.99
CA THR A 42 18.03 8.41 -5.89
C THR A 42 16.88 7.76 -5.12
N SER A 43 15.63 8.14 -5.45
CA SER A 43 14.45 7.59 -4.80
C SER A 43 14.21 6.13 -5.18
N PRO A 44 13.62 5.33 -4.30
CA PRO A 44 13.20 3.98 -4.63
C PRO A 44 12.17 3.97 -5.77
N HIS A 45 12.58 3.53 -6.94
CA HIS A 45 11.68 3.27 -8.08
C HIS A 45 11.50 1.78 -8.27
N TYR A 46 10.42 1.40 -8.94
CA TYR A 46 10.18 0.02 -9.32
C TYR A 46 9.68 -0.05 -10.77
N ASP A 47 9.82 -1.21 -11.41
CA ASP A 47 9.32 -1.42 -12.76
C ASP A 47 7.78 -1.41 -12.74
N LYS A 48 7.17 -0.57 -13.59
CA LYS A 48 5.71 -0.47 -13.72
C LYS A 48 5.03 -1.79 -14.09
N ALA A 49 5.76 -2.74 -14.68
CA ALA A 49 5.25 -4.07 -15.00
C ALA A 49 4.70 -4.81 -13.78
N ILE A 50 5.10 -4.41 -12.55
CA ILE A 50 4.53 -4.95 -11.30
C ILE A 50 3.03 -4.67 -11.19
N LEU A 51 2.54 -3.57 -11.76
CA LEU A 51 1.12 -3.21 -11.77
C LEU A 51 0.28 -4.05 -12.75
N ASP A 52 0.94 -4.78 -13.66
CA ASP A 52 0.31 -5.64 -14.65
C ASP A 52 0.38 -7.13 -14.29
N LEU A 53 0.91 -7.47 -13.10
CA LEU A 53 0.95 -8.86 -12.61
C LEU A 53 -0.43 -9.44 -12.23
N GLY A 54 -1.46 -8.60 -12.16
CA GLY A 54 -2.79 -9.01 -11.67
C GLY A 54 -2.86 -9.26 -10.17
N ILE A 55 -1.79 -8.95 -9.44
CA ILE A 55 -1.76 -8.98 -7.97
C ILE A 55 -2.31 -7.64 -7.45
N PRO A 56 -3.27 -7.63 -6.52
CA PRO A 56 -3.74 -6.41 -5.89
C PRO A 56 -2.61 -5.55 -5.31
N VAL A 57 -2.64 -4.24 -5.56
CA VAL A 57 -1.61 -3.29 -5.10
C VAL A 57 -2.25 -2.18 -4.27
N LEU A 58 -1.65 -1.84 -3.14
CA LEU A 58 -1.94 -0.64 -2.35
C LEU A 58 -0.70 0.24 -2.26
N GLY A 59 -0.81 1.51 -2.67
CA GLY A 59 0.21 2.53 -2.45
C GLY A 59 -0.14 3.42 -1.26
N ILE A 60 0.81 3.65 -0.36
CA ILE A 60 0.65 4.51 0.83
C ILE A 60 1.65 5.65 0.73
N CYS A 61 1.19 6.89 0.80
CA CYS A 61 1.99 8.12 0.78
C CYS A 61 2.94 8.16 -0.44
N TYR A 62 4.24 7.96 -0.27
CA TYR A 62 5.19 7.83 -1.38
C TYR A 62 4.74 6.73 -2.38
N GLY A 63 4.24 5.60 -1.89
CA GLY A 63 3.71 4.52 -2.73
C GLY A 63 2.52 4.94 -3.60
N CYS A 64 1.68 5.86 -3.12
CA CYS A 64 0.60 6.46 -3.92
C CYS A 64 1.18 7.31 -5.06
N GLN A 65 2.14 8.16 -4.75
CA GLN A 65 2.83 9.00 -5.73
C GLN A 65 3.58 8.16 -6.77
N LEU A 66 4.25 7.09 -6.33
CA LEU A 66 4.96 6.15 -7.20
C LEU A 66 4.00 5.44 -8.17
N ILE A 67 2.86 4.95 -7.70
CA ILE A 67 1.82 4.35 -8.57
C ILE A 67 1.32 5.36 -9.59
N SER A 68 1.03 6.60 -9.17
CA SER A 68 0.60 7.67 -10.07
C SER A 68 1.66 7.94 -11.14
N TRP A 69 2.91 8.12 -10.73
CA TRP A 69 4.02 8.40 -11.64
C TRP A 69 4.26 7.27 -12.64
N MET A 70 4.29 6.01 -12.18
CA MET A 70 4.44 4.84 -13.05
C MET A 70 3.28 4.68 -14.05
N SER A 71 2.10 5.14 -13.68
CA SER A 71 0.88 5.03 -14.51
C SER A 71 0.65 6.24 -15.43
N GLY A 72 1.52 7.26 -15.38
CA GLY A 72 1.44 8.45 -16.25
C GLY A 72 0.61 9.59 -15.65
N GLY A 73 0.27 9.55 -14.38
CA GLY A 73 -0.30 10.66 -13.63
C GLY A 73 0.74 11.72 -13.28
N LYS A 74 0.30 12.79 -12.64
CA LYS A 74 1.14 13.93 -12.33
C LYS A 74 1.28 14.10 -10.82
N VAL A 75 2.51 14.23 -10.36
CA VAL A 75 2.86 14.52 -8.96
C VAL A 75 3.45 15.91 -8.90
N GLU A 76 3.01 16.72 -7.96
CA GLU A 76 3.49 18.09 -7.78
C GLU A 76 3.80 18.35 -6.30
N SER A 77 4.71 19.29 -6.06
CA SER A 77 4.96 19.79 -4.71
C SER A 77 3.85 20.72 -4.24
N CYS A 78 3.34 20.50 -3.06
CA CYS A 78 2.32 21.34 -2.46
C CYS A 78 2.86 22.74 -2.18
N LYS A 79 2.05 23.77 -2.44
CA LYS A 79 2.30 25.13 -1.91
C LYS A 79 2.19 25.17 -0.39
N LYS A 80 1.34 24.32 0.17
CA LYS A 80 1.11 24.14 1.60
C LYS A 80 1.08 22.65 1.89
N SER A 81 2.14 22.18 2.54
CA SER A 81 2.26 20.77 2.94
C SER A 81 1.22 20.40 3.99
N GLU A 82 0.67 19.21 3.90
CA GLU A 82 -0.25 18.67 4.89
C GLU A 82 0.49 17.79 5.89
N TYR A 83 0.48 18.20 7.16
CA TYR A 83 1.05 17.44 8.26
C TYR A 83 0.05 17.37 9.42
N GLY A 84 -0.21 16.15 9.90
CA GLY A 84 -1.09 15.92 11.05
C GLY A 84 -2.45 15.35 10.68
N LYS A 85 -3.43 15.63 11.54
CA LYS A 85 -4.81 15.16 11.38
C LYS A 85 -5.55 16.06 10.39
N ILE A 86 -5.99 15.48 9.29
CA ILE A 86 -6.71 16.18 8.21
C ILE A 86 -8.03 15.44 7.98
N GLU A 87 -9.11 16.18 7.83
CA GLU A 87 -10.38 15.61 7.37
C GLU A 87 -10.34 15.36 5.87
N ILE A 88 -10.69 14.15 5.46
CA ILE A 88 -10.94 13.83 4.05
C ILE A 88 -12.41 13.59 3.81
N THR A 89 -12.85 13.86 2.58
CA THR A 89 -14.18 13.49 2.08
C THR A 89 -14.04 12.36 1.08
N VAL A 90 -14.72 11.25 1.32
CA VAL A 90 -14.85 10.13 0.37
C VAL A 90 -15.88 10.55 -0.68
N SER A 91 -15.50 10.53 -1.95
CA SER A 91 -16.28 11.10 -3.06
C SER A 91 -16.77 10.07 -4.08
N ALA A 92 -16.35 8.80 -3.95
CA ALA A 92 -16.78 7.72 -4.83
C ALA A 92 -16.84 6.39 -4.06
N GLU A 93 -17.71 5.49 -4.52
CA GLU A 93 -17.77 4.14 -3.99
C GLU A 93 -16.45 3.39 -4.24
N SER A 94 -15.92 2.78 -3.20
CA SER A 94 -14.68 2.00 -3.24
C SER A 94 -14.74 0.87 -2.23
N LYS A 95 -14.22 -0.30 -2.62
CA LYS A 95 -14.05 -1.42 -1.68
C LYS A 95 -13.15 -1.05 -0.50
N LEU A 96 -12.19 -0.13 -0.74
CA LEU A 96 -11.26 0.32 0.28
C LEU A 96 -11.97 1.09 1.40
N PHE A 97 -13.02 1.85 1.07
CA PHE A 97 -13.79 2.67 2.01
C PHE A 97 -15.10 2.02 2.51
N LYS A 98 -15.28 0.73 2.29
CA LYS A 98 -16.43 -0.01 2.86
C LYS A 98 -16.44 0.15 4.38
N ASP A 99 -17.59 0.51 4.93
CA ASP A 99 -17.81 0.77 6.36
C ASP A 99 -16.96 1.93 6.94
N VAL A 100 -16.48 2.83 6.08
CA VAL A 100 -15.81 4.08 6.45
C VAL A 100 -16.77 5.24 6.19
N PRO A 101 -16.98 6.18 7.14
CA PRO A 101 -17.80 7.37 6.93
C PRO A 101 -17.27 8.23 5.77
N ASP A 102 -18.20 8.92 5.07
CA ASP A 102 -17.84 9.83 3.97
C ASP A 102 -16.86 10.93 4.40
N LYS A 103 -16.96 11.37 5.67
CA LYS A 103 -16.00 12.29 6.28
C LYS A 103 -15.30 11.59 7.42
N ASN A 104 -13.99 11.56 7.38
CA ASN A 104 -13.18 10.97 8.44
C ASN A 104 -11.81 11.62 8.55
N ILE A 105 -11.18 11.45 9.71
CA ILE A 105 -9.86 12.01 10.00
C ILE A 105 -8.77 11.00 9.66
N VAL A 106 -7.80 11.47 8.87
CA VAL A 106 -6.62 10.70 8.50
C VAL A 106 -5.33 11.44 8.88
N TRP A 107 -4.23 10.72 8.96
CA TRP A 107 -2.91 11.31 9.18
C TRP A 107 -2.23 11.57 7.84
N MET A 108 -2.01 12.85 7.54
CA MET A 108 -1.22 13.31 6.40
C MET A 108 0.22 13.61 6.83
N SER A 109 1.18 13.34 5.98
CA SER A 109 2.60 13.65 6.17
C SER A 109 3.28 13.71 4.82
N HIS A 110 3.02 14.77 4.03
CA HIS A 110 3.55 14.89 2.68
C HIS A 110 3.77 16.35 2.25
N THR A 111 4.73 16.54 1.35
CA THR A 111 4.99 17.75 0.59
C THR A 111 4.60 17.60 -0.87
N ASP A 112 4.71 16.40 -1.42
CA ASP A 112 4.31 16.10 -2.79
C ASP A 112 2.94 15.40 -2.77
N TYR A 113 2.13 15.61 -3.80
CA TYR A 113 0.80 15.03 -3.93
C TYR A 113 0.48 14.73 -5.40
N VAL A 114 -0.47 13.85 -5.64
CA VAL A 114 -0.99 13.56 -6.97
C VAL A 114 -1.94 14.70 -7.39
N SER A 115 -1.50 15.55 -8.33
CA SER A 115 -2.30 16.65 -8.87
C SER A 115 -3.25 16.21 -9.98
N GLU A 116 -2.86 15.19 -10.76
CA GLU A 116 -3.68 14.60 -11.81
C GLU A 116 -3.60 13.07 -11.71
N ALA A 117 -4.75 12.43 -11.48
CA ALA A 117 -4.82 10.97 -11.46
C ALA A 117 -4.52 10.40 -12.86
N PRO A 118 -3.85 9.23 -12.94
CA PRO A 118 -3.58 8.59 -14.22
C PRO A 118 -4.86 8.18 -14.96
N GLU A 119 -4.76 8.01 -16.27
CA GLU A 119 -5.86 7.48 -17.09
C GLU A 119 -6.32 6.11 -16.54
N GLY A 120 -7.64 5.93 -16.44
CA GLY A 120 -8.26 4.71 -15.88
C GLY A 120 -8.32 4.67 -14.36
N PHE A 121 -7.82 5.70 -13.65
CA PHE A 121 -7.99 5.84 -12.21
C PHE A 121 -9.15 6.78 -11.87
N VAL A 122 -9.85 6.46 -10.80
CA VAL A 122 -10.89 7.30 -10.21
C VAL A 122 -10.39 7.83 -8.87
N ILE A 123 -10.51 9.15 -8.66
CA ILE A 123 -10.25 9.76 -7.35
C ILE A 123 -11.38 9.38 -6.41
N THR A 124 -11.08 8.76 -5.29
CA THR A 124 -12.04 8.24 -4.34
C THR A 124 -12.15 9.04 -3.05
N SER A 125 -11.17 9.90 -2.75
CA SER A 125 -11.27 10.89 -1.67
C SER A 125 -10.37 12.10 -1.92
N HIS A 126 -10.69 13.20 -1.24
CA HIS A 126 -9.94 14.46 -1.29
C HIS A 126 -9.95 15.15 0.08
N SER A 127 -9.01 16.06 0.31
CA SER A 127 -9.06 17.07 1.38
C SER A 127 -9.18 18.46 0.76
N ASP A 128 -9.20 19.51 1.59
CA ASP A 128 -9.24 20.89 1.10
C ASP A 128 -7.97 21.28 0.32
N ASP A 129 -6.80 20.77 0.73
CA ASP A 129 -5.50 21.08 0.14
C ASP A 129 -4.94 19.95 -0.75
N CYS A 130 -5.50 18.73 -0.69
CA CYS A 130 -5.11 17.56 -1.50
C CYS A 130 -6.28 17.04 -2.35
N PRO A 131 -6.30 17.36 -3.65
CA PRO A 131 -7.41 16.98 -4.54
C PRO A 131 -7.50 15.46 -4.79
N CYS A 132 -6.40 14.74 -4.59
CA CYS A 132 -6.32 13.29 -4.72
C CYS A 132 -5.75 12.69 -3.42
N ALA A 133 -6.56 12.63 -2.37
CA ALA A 133 -6.18 11.96 -1.12
C ALA A 133 -6.23 10.44 -1.25
N SER A 134 -7.02 9.92 -2.20
CA SER A 134 -6.97 8.53 -2.64
C SER A 134 -7.49 8.37 -4.07
N MET A 135 -7.01 7.32 -4.73
CA MET A 135 -7.43 6.95 -6.07
C MET A 135 -7.39 5.44 -6.25
N GLU A 136 -8.14 4.93 -7.22
CA GLU A 136 -8.13 3.50 -7.55
C GLU A 136 -8.34 3.24 -9.04
N ASN A 137 -7.78 2.12 -9.50
CA ASN A 137 -8.18 1.43 -10.71
C ASN A 137 -8.76 0.08 -10.27
N ALA A 138 -10.08 0.00 -10.10
CA ALA A 138 -10.77 -1.17 -9.57
C ALA A 138 -10.62 -2.40 -10.49
N GLU A 139 -10.54 -2.21 -11.80
CA GLU A 139 -10.35 -3.27 -12.80
C GLU A 139 -9.01 -3.97 -12.60
N LYS A 140 -7.94 -3.17 -12.44
CA LYS A 140 -6.58 -3.67 -12.19
C LYS A 140 -6.34 -4.02 -10.71
N LYS A 141 -7.28 -3.74 -9.81
CA LYS A 141 -7.14 -3.89 -8.35
C LYS A 141 -5.99 -3.08 -7.78
N ILE A 142 -5.77 -1.87 -8.29
CA ILE A 142 -4.74 -0.95 -7.83
C ILE A 142 -5.42 0.16 -7.03
N TYR A 143 -4.98 0.35 -5.80
CA TYR A 143 -5.49 1.32 -4.84
C TYR A 143 -4.33 2.18 -4.33
N ALA A 144 -4.59 3.44 -4.08
CA ALA A 144 -3.56 4.34 -3.57
C ALA A 144 -4.15 5.39 -2.63
N VAL A 145 -3.48 5.63 -1.53
CA VAL A 145 -3.86 6.62 -0.51
C VAL A 145 -2.66 7.52 -0.19
N GLN A 146 -2.86 8.83 -0.16
CA GLN A 146 -1.82 9.80 0.20
C GLN A 146 -1.56 9.83 1.70
N PHE A 147 -2.56 9.52 2.50
CA PHE A 147 -2.48 9.46 3.95
C PHE A 147 -1.91 8.13 4.46
N HIS A 148 -1.65 8.06 5.76
CA HIS A 148 -1.10 6.90 6.45
C HIS A 148 -2.18 6.13 7.21
N PRO A 149 -2.80 5.08 6.62
CA PRO A 149 -3.81 4.27 7.31
C PRO A 149 -3.21 3.38 8.42
N GLU A 150 -1.90 3.14 8.38
CA GLU A 150 -1.19 2.28 9.33
C GLU A 150 -0.94 2.92 10.69
N VAL A 151 -1.08 4.25 10.80
CA VAL A 151 -0.88 4.95 12.08
C VAL A 151 -2.17 5.11 12.86
N THR A 152 -2.07 5.19 14.18
CA THR A 152 -3.24 5.26 15.10
C THR A 152 -4.02 6.57 14.99
N HIS A 153 -3.44 7.59 14.37
CA HIS A 153 -4.08 8.90 14.18
C HIS A 153 -5.08 8.93 13.02
N SER A 154 -5.04 7.92 12.13
CA SER A 154 -6.06 7.70 11.10
C SER A 154 -7.20 6.89 11.72
N GLU A 155 -8.36 7.54 11.98
CA GLU A 155 -9.45 6.96 12.77
C GLU A 155 -9.97 5.64 12.20
N TYR A 156 -10.12 5.56 10.88
CA TYR A 156 -10.58 4.36 10.16
C TYR A 156 -9.46 3.65 9.41
N GLY A 157 -8.20 3.98 9.69
CA GLY A 157 -7.05 3.39 8.99
C GLY A 157 -6.99 1.87 9.08
N ASN A 158 -7.36 1.32 10.23
CA ASN A 158 -7.45 -0.13 10.44
C ASN A 158 -8.55 -0.79 9.59
N VAL A 159 -9.70 -0.12 9.40
CA VAL A 159 -10.81 -0.60 8.55
C VAL A 159 -10.35 -0.59 7.09
N ILE A 160 -9.70 0.49 6.64
CA ILE A 160 -9.16 0.63 5.28
C ILE A 160 -8.16 -0.48 4.98
N LEU A 161 -7.20 -0.74 5.87
CA LEU A 161 -6.23 -1.85 5.70
C LEU A 161 -6.93 -3.21 5.68
N LYS A 162 -7.89 -3.43 6.57
CA LYS A 162 -8.70 -4.65 6.58
C LYS A 162 -9.43 -4.85 5.26
N ASN A 163 -10.06 -3.81 4.74
CA ASN A 163 -10.77 -3.87 3.46
C ASN A 163 -9.83 -4.24 2.31
N PHE A 164 -8.63 -3.65 2.25
CA PHE A 164 -7.64 -4.06 1.26
C PHE A 164 -7.28 -5.55 1.39
N LEU A 165 -7.01 -6.03 2.59
CA LEU A 165 -6.57 -7.41 2.82
C LEU A 165 -7.70 -8.43 2.53
N TYR A 166 -8.92 -8.16 2.96
CA TYR A 166 -10.01 -9.12 2.86
C TYR A 166 -10.87 -8.95 1.62
N GLU A 167 -11.30 -7.72 1.31
CA GLU A 167 -12.23 -7.47 0.19
C GLU A 167 -11.50 -7.40 -1.16
N VAL A 168 -10.24 -6.95 -1.18
CA VAL A 168 -9.47 -6.81 -2.42
C VAL A 168 -8.53 -7.98 -2.64
N CYS A 169 -7.70 -8.34 -1.65
CA CYS A 169 -6.72 -9.44 -1.76
C CYS A 169 -7.33 -10.81 -1.48
N GLY A 170 -8.52 -10.90 -0.89
CA GLY A 170 -9.17 -12.16 -0.55
C GLY A 170 -8.41 -13.00 0.49
N CYS A 171 -7.72 -12.34 1.42
CA CYS A 171 -7.05 -13.02 2.54
C CYS A 171 -8.09 -13.62 3.49
N LYS A 172 -7.73 -14.70 4.18
CA LYS A 172 -8.66 -15.44 5.06
C LYS A 172 -8.51 -15.13 6.54
N GLY A 173 -7.44 -14.42 6.94
CA GLY A 173 -7.16 -14.14 8.35
C GLY A 173 -6.78 -15.38 9.14
N ASP A 174 -6.10 -16.31 8.52
CA ASP A 174 -5.75 -17.64 9.06
C ASP A 174 -4.30 -17.71 9.58
N TRP A 175 -3.57 -16.60 9.54
CA TRP A 175 -2.22 -16.53 10.07
C TRP A 175 -2.23 -16.23 11.57
N VAL A 176 -1.50 -17.06 12.34
CA VAL A 176 -1.26 -16.89 13.78
C VAL A 176 0.24 -16.97 14.08
N MET A 177 0.69 -16.19 15.08
CA MET A 177 2.11 -16.07 15.43
C MET A 177 2.71 -17.40 15.88
N ASP A 178 1.97 -18.22 16.61
CA ASP A 178 2.44 -19.49 17.14
C ASP A 178 2.84 -20.46 16.02
N ASN A 179 2.00 -20.58 14.99
CA ASN A 179 2.32 -21.37 13.81
C ASN A 179 3.57 -20.86 13.07
N PHE A 180 3.79 -19.54 13.07
CA PHE A 180 4.97 -18.94 12.44
C PHE A 180 6.26 -19.29 13.19
N ILE A 181 6.23 -19.29 14.52
CA ILE A 181 7.37 -19.66 15.35
C ILE A 181 7.74 -21.13 15.13
N GLU A 182 6.77 -22.04 15.20
CA GLU A 182 6.96 -23.47 14.98
C GLU A 182 7.54 -23.77 13.59
N ASN A 183 6.95 -23.19 12.53
CA ASN A 183 7.40 -23.36 11.15
C ASN A 183 8.81 -22.76 10.94
N THR A 184 9.11 -21.61 11.55
CA THR A 184 10.43 -20.99 11.43
C THR A 184 11.52 -21.80 12.15
N VAL A 185 11.20 -22.36 13.33
CA VAL A 185 12.12 -23.24 14.07
C VAL A 185 12.36 -24.55 13.30
N ALA A 186 11.31 -25.14 12.73
CA ALA A 186 11.42 -26.35 11.90
C ALA A 186 12.33 -26.10 10.67
N LYS A 187 12.07 -25.00 9.93
CA LYS A 187 12.86 -24.63 8.75
C LYS A 187 14.35 -24.40 9.06
N ARG A 188 14.65 -23.66 10.14
CA ARG A 188 16.05 -23.47 10.60
C ARG A 188 16.72 -24.77 11.04
N SER A 189 15.95 -25.71 11.60
CA SER A 189 16.46 -27.02 11.99
C SER A 189 16.82 -27.86 10.78
N GLU A 190 16.02 -27.82 9.71
CA GLU A 190 16.30 -28.48 8.43
C GLU A 190 17.52 -27.89 7.72
N GLU A 191 17.61 -26.55 7.64
CA GLU A 191 18.77 -25.85 7.06
C GLU A 191 20.09 -26.20 7.79
N ARG A 192 20.05 -26.37 9.12
CA ARG A 192 21.20 -26.82 9.91
C ARG A 192 21.55 -28.30 9.68
N ARG A 193 20.57 -29.15 9.36
CA ARG A 193 20.83 -30.55 9.02
C ARG A 193 21.52 -30.65 7.67
N VAL A 194 21.00 -29.96 6.64
CA VAL A 194 21.60 -29.97 5.29
C VAL A 194 23.00 -29.36 5.30
N GLY A 195 23.26 -28.31 6.09
CA GLY A 195 24.59 -27.70 6.20
C GLY A 195 25.64 -28.52 7.00
N LYS A 196 25.25 -29.64 7.63
CA LYS A 196 26.16 -30.55 8.33
C LYS A 196 26.52 -31.81 7.53
N GLU A 197 25.88 -32.00 6.37
CA GLU A 197 26.14 -33.14 5.47
C GLU A 197 27.03 -32.75 4.27
N CYS A 198 27.66 -31.55 4.31
CA CYS A 198 28.66 -31.10 3.36
C CYS A 198 30.05 -31.08 3.99
#